data_1f0f7bec721566c1329143ea00b6cc26
#
_entry.id   1f0f7bec721566c1329143ea00b6cc26
#
_cell.length_a   1.000
_cell.length_b   1.000
_cell.length_c   1.000
_cell.angle_alpha   90.00
_cell.angle_beta   90.00
_cell.angle_gamma   90.00
#
_symmetry.space_group_name_H-M   'P 1'
#
loop_
_entity.id
_entity.type
_entity.pdbx_description
1 polymer ?
#
loop_
_entity_poly.entity_id
_entity_poly.type
_entity_poly.pdbx_seq_one_letter_code
_entity_poly.pdbx_strand_id
1 'polypeptide(L)'
;MFNPNIYLIIVALGLCTGAVAGTFTPPQGCTAEMTVQMLGCTVSNHYTCTADAPGDRWRADFGQNGLFFRSRINSEAEWVESFDVNPDMRKVLEQPQRDPGSMTGLLTTGTDSYDFSTMADDGERQNVTGFDTLTGESVVIDGVTLRRTQYDAEAVHDDGTPAWHTKGHEYVDPVRRVFMSGRGEWQGADGGAFLPFDFSPLDFAFPGQKGFMSTTPLFGCDEVLSRADAPTLISTRKGE
;
A
#
# COMPACT_ATOMS: atom_id res chain seq x y z
N MET A 1 20.37 8.42 74.78
CA MET A 1 20.87 7.59 73.61
C MET A 1 19.84 7.69 72.50
N PHE A 2 20.06 8.57 71.56
CA PHE A 2 19.18 8.75 70.39
C PHE A 2 19.84 8.03 69.22
N ASN A 3 19.10 7.11 68.55
CA ASN A 3 19.53 6.39 67.42
C ASN A 3 18.83 7.01 66.18
N PRO A 4 19.54 7.63 65.22
CA PRO A 4 18.90 8.15 64.01
C PRO A 4 18.90 7.06 62.92
N ASN A 5 17.71 6.57 62.57
CA ASN A 5 17.49 5.77 61.38
C ASN A 5 17.64 6.62 60.13
N ILE A 6 18.68 6.38 59.35
CA ILE A 6 18.90 6.95 58.03
C ILE A 6 18.13 6.10 57.03
N TYR A 7 17.04 6.64 56.46
CA TYR A 7 16.33 6.03 55.31
C TYR A 7 17.05 6.41 54.02
N LEU A 8 17.64 5.42 53.39
CA LEU A 8 18.25 5.57 52.05
C LEU A 8 17.13 5.52 51.01
N ILE A 9 16.80 6.66 50.39
CA ILE A 9 15.84 6.73 49.28
C ILE A 9 16.60 6.36 47.99
N ILE A 10 16.35 5.17 47.45
CA ILE A 10 16.84 4.73 46.16
C ILE A 10 15.90 5.34 45.11
N VAL A 11 16.34 6.38 44.41
CA VAL A 11 15.67 6.90 43.21
C VAL A 11 16.01 5.98 42.03
N ALA A 12 15.07 5.14 41.66
CA ALA A 12 15.19 4.35 40.43
C ALA A 12 14.99 5.27 39.20
N LEU A 13 16.08 5.67 38.54
CA LEU A 13 15.99 6.28 37.22
C LEU A 13 15.49 5.21 36.22
N GLY A 14 14.23 5.29 35.84
CA GLY A 14 13.68 4.51 34.74
C GLY A 14 14.33 4.97 33.44
N LEU A 15 15.17 4.11 32.84
CA LEU A 15 15.65 4.27 31.48
C LEU A 15 14.46 4.04 30.55
N CYS A 16 13.86 5.12 30.02
CA CYS A 16 12.97 5.03 28.88
C CYS A 16 13.81 4.57 27.68
N THR A 17 13.82 3.28 27.37
CA THR A 17 14.32 2.79 26.08
C THR A 17 13.34 3.27 25.01
N GLY A 18 13.67 4.36 24.33
CA GLY A 18 12.96 4.78 23.13
C GLY A 18 12.95 3.61 22.16
N ALA A 19 11.77 3.21 21.69
CA ALA A 19 11.65 2.25 20.59
C ALA A 19 12.43 2.82 19.39
N VAL A 20 13.48 2.14 18.97
CA VAL A 20 14.19 2.47 17.73
C VAL A 20 13.24 2.15 16.60
N ALA A 21 12.76 3.16 15.88
CA ALA A 21 11.96 2.94 14.68
C ALA A 21 12.77 2.07 13.71
N GLY A 22 12.18 0.98 13.26
CA GLY A 22 12.82 0.11 12.27
C GLY A 22 13.09 0.89 10.98
N THR A 23 14.16 0.53 10.29
CA THR A 23 14.55 1.16 9.02
C THR A 23 14.47 0.13 7.90
N PHE A 24 13.76 0.44 6.82
CA PHE A 24 13.72 -0.35 5.60
C PHE A 24 15.07 -0.30 4.91
N THR A 25 15.56 -1.44 4.46
CA THR A 25 16.75 -1.51 3.62
C THR A 25 16.32 -2.06 2.26
N PRO A 26 16.42 -1.28 1.17
CA PRO A 26 16.12 -1.76 -0.17
C PRO A 26 17.00 -2.96 -0.53
N PRO A 27 16.54 -3.87 -1.39
CA PRO A 27 17.37 -4.94 -1.93
C PRO A 27 18.65 -4.42 -2.60
N GLN A 28 19.64 -5.29 -2.75
CA GLN A 28 20.90 -4.93 -3.44
C GLN A 28 20.60 -4.45 -4.88
N GLY A 29 21.20 -3.34 -5.29
CA GLY A 29 20.96 -2.73 -6.59
C GLY A 29 19.70 -1.86 -6.66
N CYS A 30 19.01 -1.68 -5.54
CA CYS A 30 17.83 -0.84 -5.46
C CYS A 30 18.09 0.43 -4.62
N THR A 31 17.36 1.49 -4.92
CA THR A 31 17.45 2.79 -4.25
C THR A 31 16.08 3.24 -3.77
N ALA A 32 15.94 3.51 -2.46
CA ALA A 32 14.74 4.10 -1.91
C ALA A 32 14.58 5.56 -2.37
N GLU A 33 13.36 5.96 -2.71
CA GLU A 33 13.06 7.29 -3.25
C GLU A 33 12.10 8.08 -2.37
N MET A 34 11.18 7.41 -1.70
CA MET A 34 10.10 8.05 -0.95
C MET A 34 9.55 7.09 0.10
N THR A 35 9.20 7.62 1.25
CA THR A 35 8.39 6.95 2.28
C THR A 35 7.09 7.70 2.45
N VAL A 36 5.98 7.01 2.48
CA VAL A 36 4.64 7.57 2.66
C VAL A 36 4.02 6.99 3.90
N GLN A 37 3.62 7.85 4.84
CA GLN A 37 2.78 7.46 5.98
C GLN A 37 1.32 7.59 5.58
N MET A 38 0.54 6.55 5.80
CA MET A 38 -0.84 6.45 5.38
C MET A 38 -1.77 6.20 6.56
N LEU A 39 -3.03 6.56 6.43
CA LEU A 39 -4.08 6.05 7.31
C LEU A 39 -4.14 4.52 7.23
N GLY A 40 -4.89 3.90 8.15
CA GLY A 40 -4.98 2.43 8.17
C GLY A 40 -3.71 1.74 8.68
N CYS A 41 -2.91 2.43 9.49
CA CYS A 41 -1.70 1.87 10.13
C CYS A 41 -0.70 1.29 9.13
N THR A 42 -0.41 2.05 8.09
CA THR A 42 0.49 1.61 7.00
C THR A 42 1.58 2.66 6.74
N VAL A 43 2.80 2.19 6.53
CA VAL A 43 3.89 2.98 5.95
C VAL A 43 4.42 2.28 4.72
N SER A 44 4.50 3.01 3.60
CA SER A 44 4.91 2.51 2.30
C SER A 44 6.26 3.09 1.90
N ASN A 45 7.23 2.23 1.60
CA ASN A 45 8.55 2.63 1.09
C ASN A 45 8.64 2.35 -0.41
N HIS A 46 8.81 3.40 -1.20
CA HIS A 46 8.95 3.33 -2.65
C HIS A 46 10.41 3.32 -3.06
N TYR A 47 10.77 2.46 -3.99
CA TYR A 47 12.14 2.29 -4.47
C TYR A 47 12.19 1.83 -5.93
N THR A 48 13.33 2.03 -6.58
CA THR A 48 13.64 1.56 -7.94
C THR A 48 14.85 0.64 -7.91
N CYS A 49 14.95 -0.27 -8.87
CA CYS A 49 16.06 -1.21 -8.98
C CYS A 49 16.74 -1.11 -10.36
N THR A 50 18.04 -1.16 -10.39
CA THR A 50 18.82 -1.04 -11.64
C THR A 50 18.68 -2.24 -12.58
N ALA A 51 18.20 -3.37 -12.07
CA ALA A 51 17.96 -4.59 -12.85
C ALA A 51 16.60 -4.62 -13.56
N ASP A 52 15.68 -3.72 -13.17
CA ASP A 52 14.33 -3.66 -13.74
C ASP A 52 14.28 -2.80 -15.00
N ALA A 53 13.14 -2.86 -15.69
CA ALA A 53 12.91 -2.00 -16.85
C ALA A 53 12.85 -0.52 -16.44
N PRO A 54 13.28 0.41 -17.32
CA PRO A 54 13.19 1.83 -17.04
C PRO A 54 11.76 2.27 -16.73
N GLY A 55 11.57 2.90 -15.57
CA GLY A 55 10.25 3.36 -15.08
C GLY A 55 9.54 2.39 -14.15
N ASP A 56 10.03 1.16 -14.02
CA ASP A 56 9.51 0.23 -13.00
C ASP A 56 9.77 0.78 -11.60
N ARG A 57 8.78 0.59 -10.73
CA ARG A 57 8.82 1.05 -9.34
C ARG A 57 8.29 -0.03 -8.41
N TRP A 58 8.95 -0.17 -7.30
CA TRP A 58 8.55 -1.03 -6.21
C TRP A 58 7.97 -0.23 -5.05
N ARG A 59 7.10 -0.87 -4.31
CA ARG A 59 6.75 -0.45 -2.94
C ARG A 59 6.85 -1.63 -1.99
N ALA A 60 7.13 -1.33 -0.72
CA ALA A 60 7.12 -2.25 0.40
C ALA A 60 6.28 -1.63 1.52
N ASP A 61 5.19 -2.29 1.89
CA ASP A 61 4.20 -1.79 2.84
C ASP A 61 4.35 -2.51 4.19
N PHE A 62 4.48 -1.71 5.25
CA PHE A 62 4.67 -2.18 6.61
C PHE A 62 3.49 -1.76 7.49
N GLY A 63 2.99 -2.70 8.26
CA GLY A 63 2.05 -2.46 9.35
C GLY A 63 2.74 -2.61 10.71
N GLN A 64 1.96 -2.65 11.79
CA GLN A 64 2.51 -2.86 13.15
C GLN A 64 3.27 -4.18 13.30
N ASN A 65 2.96 -5.21 12.50
CA ASN A 65 3.61 -6.52 12.56
C ASN A 65 4.78 -6.65 11.56
N GLY A 66 5.21 -5.56 10.94
CA GLY A 66 6.28 -5.53 9.95
C GLY A 66 5.77 -5.55 8.52
N LEU A 67 6.62 -5.99 7.59
CA LEU A 67 6.32 -6.09 6.17
C LEU A 67 5.14 -7.04 5.94
N PHE A 68 4.14 -6.60 5.19
CA PHE A 68 2.99 -7.43 4.84
C PHE A 68 2.75 -7.52 3.32
N PHE A 69 3.23 -6.54 2.55
CA PHE A 69 3.00 -6.50 1.11
C PHE A 69 4.17 -5.87 0.37
N ARG A 70 4.45 -6.34 -0.84
CA ARG A 70 5.34 -5.69 -1.82
C ARG A 70 4.71 -5.77 -3.19
N SER A 71 4.93 -4.76 -4.02
CA SER A 71 4.49 -4.79 -5.41
C SER A 71 5.43 -4.02 -6.32
N ARG A 72 5.45 -4.41 -7.58
CA ARG A 72 6.11 -3.70 -8.68
C ARG A 72 5.07 -3.25 -9.71
N ILE A 73 5.20 -2.01 -10.11
CA ILE A 73 4.47 -1.44 -11.23
C ILE A 73 5.46 -1.04 -12.33
N ASN A 74 4.98 -0.97 -13.57
CA ASN A 74 5.79 -0.43 -14.67
C ASN A 74 5.60 1.09 -14.82
N SER A 75 6.18 1.68 -15.88
CA SER A 75 6.10 3.12 -16.18
C SER A 75 4.68 3.63 -16.44
N GLU A 76 3.72 2.76 -16.77
CA GLU A 76 2.30 3.07 -16.95
C GLU A 76 1.47 2.74 -15.71
N ALA A 77 2.13 2.40 -14.59
CA ALA A 77 1.53 2.02 -13.31
C ALA A 77 0.72 0.71 -13.35
N GLU A 78 0.92 -0.15 -14.35
CA GLU A 78 0.34 -1.49 -14.37
C GLU A 78 0.94 -2.36 -13.27
N TRP A 79 0.14 -3.23 -12.68
CA TRP A 79 0.56 -4.17 -11.62
C TRP A 79 1.37 -5.33 -12.21
N VAL A 80 2.68 -5.17 -12.33
CA VAL A 80 3.55 -6.21 -12.92
C VAL A 80 3.61 -7.46 -12.05
N GLU A 81 3.83 -7.28 -10.75
CA GLU A 81 3.81 -8.36 -9.77
C GLU A 81 3.56 -7.84 -8.36
N SER A 82 3.01 -8.71 -7.51
CA SER A 82 2.81 -8.43 -6.10
C SER A 82 3.13 -9.65 -5.24
N PHE A 83 3.45 -9.39 -3.99
CA PHE A 83 3.80 -10.40 -2.99
C PHE A 83 3.09 -10.08 -1.68
N ASP A 84 2.25 -10.99 -1.22
CA ASP A 84 1.83 -11.05 0.16
C ASP A 84 2.89 -11.75 0.99
N VAL A 85 3.06 -11.32 2.22
CA VAL A 85 4.06 -11.92 3.12
C VAL A 85 3.42 -12.95 4.05
N ASN A 86 2.12 -12.85 4.30
CA ASN A 86 1.42 -13.80 5.15
C ASN A 86 -0.07 -13.91 4.76
N PRO A 87 -0.48 -14.99 4.07
CA PRO A 87 0.36 -16.08 3.55
C PRO A 87 1.32 -15.60 2.46
N ASP A 88 2.44 -16.30 2.28
CA ASP A 88 3.36 -15.99 1.18
C ASP A 88 2.69 -16.36 -0.15
N MET A 89 2.42 -15.34 -0.97
CA MET A 89 1.71 -15.48 -2.24
C MET A 89 2.22 -14.45 -3.22
N ARG A 90 2.68 -14.89 -4.38
CA ARG A 90 3.04 -14.03 -5.49
C ARG A 90 1.93 -14.04 -6.53
N LYS A 91 1.61 -12.86 -7.08
CA LYS A 91 0.77 -12.70 -8.27
C LYS A 91 1.53 -11.96 -9.35
N VAL A 92 1.35 -12.36 -10.59
CA VAL A 92 1.99 -11.74 -11.75
C VAL A 92 0.95 -11.35 -12.79
N LEU A 93 1.20 -10.24 -13.46
CA LEU A 93 0.43 -9.79 -14.60
C LEU A 93 0.62 -10.74 -15.78
N GLU A 94 -0.45 -11.25 -16.34
CA GLU A 94 -0.40 -12.04 -17.57
C GLU A 94 -0.31 -11.16 -18.82
N GLN A 95 0.39 -11.66 -19.81
CA GLN A 95 0.58 -11.01 -21.11
C GLN A 95 0.04 -11.88 -22.26
N PRO A 96 -0.58 -11.30 -23.31
CA PRO A 96 -0.90 -9.87 -23.45
C PRO A 96 -2.18 -9.50 -22.67
N GLN A 97 -2.27 -8.25 -22.21
CA GLN A 97 -3.52 -7.73 -21.66
C GLN A 97 -4.54 -7.49 -22.78
N ARG A 98 -5.84 -7.49 -22.43
CA ARG A 98 -6.92 -7.11 -23.35
C ARG A 98 -7.01 -5.59 -23.49
N ASP A 99 -6.86 -4.88 -22.40
CA ASP A 99 -6.80 -3.40 -22.32
C ASP A 99 -5.78 -3.05 -21.22
N PRO A 100 -4.54 -2.69 -21.56
CA PRO A 100 -3.52 -2.35 -20.57
C PRO A 100 -3.81 -1.02 -19.89
N GLY A 101 -3.62 -0.93 -18.57
CA GLY A 101 -3.69 0.33 -17.85
C GLY A 101 -2.67 1.35 -18.35
N SER A 102 -3.05 2.62 -18.42
CA SER A 102 -2.20 3.69 -18.93
C SER A 102 -2.25 4.96 -18.09
N MET A 103 -1.24 5.15 -17.25
CA MET A 103 -1.02 6.41 -16.54
C MET A 103 -0.89 7.59 -17.53
N THR A 104 -0.28 7.37 -18.69
CA THR A 104 -0.17 8.39 -19.75
C THR A 104 -1.55 8.75 -20.29
N GLY A 105 -2.40 7.76 -20.54
CA GLY A 105 -3.78 7.94 -20.93
C GLY A 105 -4.56 8.74 -19.90
N LEU A 106 -4.55 8.29 -18.66
CA LEU A 106 -5.22 8.97 -17.54
C LEU A 106 -4.79 10.42 -17.40
N LEU A 107 -3.50 10.71 -17.42
CA LEU A 107 -2.99 12.07 -17.24
C LEU A 107 -3.30 12.99 -18.43
N THR A 108 -3.48 12.45 -19.63
CA THR A 108 -3.70 13.21 -20.87
C THR A 108 -5.18 13.41 -21.16
N THR A 109 -6.01 12.37 -21.02
CA THR A 109 -7.43 12.38 -21.37
C THR A 109 -8.35 12.62 -20.18
N GLY A 110 -7.84 12.34 -18.96
CA GLY A 110 -8.60 12.41 -17.71
C GLY A 110 -9.26 11.10 -17.31
N THR A 111 -9.23 10.07 -18.17
CA THR A 111 -9.79 8.73 -17.89
C THR A 111 -8.87 7.66 -18.45
N ASP A 112 -8.91 6.50 -17.83
CA ASP A 112 -8.26 5.26 -18.28
C ASP A 112 -9.14 4.07 -17.92
N SER A 113 -9.29 3.11 -18.81
CA SER A 113 -9.92 1.82 -18.56
C SER A 113 -8.88 0.72 -18.65
N TYR A 114 -9.14 -0.39 -18.00
CA TYR A 114 -8.23 -1.53 -18.06
C TYR A 114 -8.99 -2.86 -18.00
N ASP A 115 -8.43 -3.86 -18.69
CA ASP A 115 -8.89 -5.25 -18.71
C ASP A 115 -7.69 -6.17 -18.83
N PHE A 116 -7.29 -6.77 -17.71
CA PHE A 116 -6.12 -7.63 -17.63
C PHE A 116 -6.37 -8.85 -16.74
N SER A 117 -5.42 -9.78 -16.73
CA SER A 117 -5.48 -10.94 -15.86
C SER A 117 -4.20 -11.04 -15.01
N THR A 118 -4.35 -11.59 -13.83
CA THR A 118 -3.23 -11.95 -12.95
C THR A 118 -3.27 -13.44 -12.66
N MET A 119 -2.08 -14.03 -12.46
CA MET A 119 -1.90 -15.42 -12.07
C MET A 119 -1.14 -15.48 -10.74
N ALA A 120 -1.70 -16.19 -9.78
CA ALA A 120 -1.05 -16.47 -8.51
C ALA A 120 -0.22 -17.76 -8.57
N ASP A 121 0.76 -17.89 -7.68
CA ASP A 121 1.66 -19.06 -7.64
C ASP A 121 0.92 -20.38 -7.31
N ASP A 122 -0.26 -20.31 -6.69
CA ASP A 122 -1.12 -21.48 -6.45
C ASP A 122 -2.01 -21.86 -7.64
N GLY A 123 -1.91 -21.12 -8.76
CA GLY A 123 -2.67 -21.33 -9.97
C GLY A 123 -4.00 -20.60 -10.02
N GLU A 124 -4.34 -19.80 -9.01
CA GLU A 124 -5.52 -18.95 -9.04
C GLU A 124 -5.32 -17.83 -10.07
N ARG A 125 -6.24 -17.73 -11.03
CA ARG A 125 -6.30 -16.69 -12.04
C ARG A 125 -7.45 -15.74 -11.76
N GLN A 126 -7.17 -14.44 -11.83
CA GLN A 126 -8.19 -13.40 -11.70
C GLN A 126 -8.21 -12.51 -12.94
N ASN A 127 -9.41 -12.26 -13.46
CA ASN A 127 -9.66 -11.32 -14.54
C ASN A 127 -10.14 -10.02 -13.93
N VAL A 128 -9.36 -8.96 -14.12
CA VAL A 128 -9.60 -7.64 -13.52
C VAL A 128 -10.08 -6.68 -14.59
N THR A 129 -11.18 -6.00 -14.32
CA THR A 129 -11.70 -4.90 -15.14
C THR A 129 -11.94 -3.68 -14.27
N GLY A 130 -11.78 -2.50 -14.85
CA GLY A 130 -12.03 -1.27 -14.11
C GLY A 130 -11.70 -0.02 -14.90
N PHE A 131 -11.79 1.10 -14.19
CA PHE A 131 -11.43 2.40 -14.74
C PHE A 131 -10.95 3.35 -13.64
N ASP A 132 -10.17 4.32 -14.05
CA ASP A 132 -9.80 5.51 -13.30
C ASP A 132 -10.25 6.77 -14.01
N THR A 133 -10.74 7.75 -13.26
CA THR A 133 -11.11 9.08 -13.77
C THR A 133 -10.57 10.16 -12.86
N LEU A 134 -9.83 11.12 -13.42
CA LEU A 134 -9.39 12.30 -12.70
C LEU A 134 -10.58 13.19 -12.36
N THR A 135 -10.75 13.54 -11.09
CA THR A 135 -11.86 14.40 -10.63
C THR A 135 -11.66 15.86 -10.98
N GLY A 136 -10.48 16.24 -11.47
CA GLY A 136 -10.07 17.63 -11.65
C GLY A 136 -9.52 18.30 -10.38
N GLU A 137 -9.64 17.65 -9.23
CA GLU A 137 -9.11 18.15 -7.97
C GLU A 137 -7.61 17.83 -7.84
N SER A 138 -6.88 18.76 -7.26
CA SER A 138 -5.51 18.56 -6.81
C SER A 138 -5.40 18.88 -5.33
N VAL A 139 -4.65 18.09 -4.60
CA VAL A 139 -4.37 18.29 -3.18
C VAL A 139 -2.88 18.39 -2.95
N VAL A 140 -2.48 19.14 -1.94
CA VAL A 140 -1.09 19.18 -1.49
C VAL A 140 -1.03 18.55 -0.11
N ILE A 141 -0.29 17.46 0.01
CA ILE A 141 -0.08 16.75 1.26
C ILE A 141 1.42 16.77 1.53
N ASP A 142 1.82 17.37 2.64
CA ASP A 142 3.23 17.52 3.03
C ASP A 142 4.17 18.00 1.90
N GLY A 143 3.69 19.00 1.15
CA GLY A 143 4.43 19.59 0.03
C GLY A 143 4.39 18.79 -1.28
N VAL A 144 3.78 17.60 -1.32
CA VAL A 144 3.59 16.81 -2.53
C VAL A 144 2.24 17.12 -3.16
N THR A 145 2.25 17.55 -4.43
CA THR A 145 1.03 17.81 -5.20
C THR A 145 0.54 16.52 -5.83
N LEU A 146 -0.67 16.11 -5.48
CA LEU A 146 -1.34 14.92 -5.96
C LEU A 146 -2.59 15.28 -6.72
N ARG A 147 -2.95 14.49 -7.74
CA ARG A 147 -4.24 14.57 -8.43
C ARG A 147 -5.17 13.52 -7.87
N ARG A 148 -6.44 13.85 -7.68
CA ARG A 148 -7.44 12.92 -7.16
C ARG A 148 -8.11 12.17 -8.29
N THR A 149 -8.29 10.85 -8.14
CA THR A 149 -9.09 10.02 -9.03
C THR A 149 -10.36 9.53 -8.34
N GLN A 150 -11.31 9.11 -9.16
CA GLN A 150 -12.36 8.17 -8.80
C GLN A 150 -12.09 6.90 -9.58
N TYR A 151 -12.23 5.75 -8.93
CA TYR A 151 -12.04 4.44 -9.54
C TYR A 151 -13.17 3.49 -9.20
N ASP A 152 -13.36 2.49 -10.06
CA ASP A 152 -14.19 1.32 -9.82
C ASP A 152 -13.50 0.13 -10.49
N ALA A 153 -13.22 -0.93 -9.74
CA ALA A 153 -12.47 -2.10 -10.21
C ALA A 153 -13.03 -3.37 -9.59
N GLU A 154 -13.19 -4.39 -10.42
CA GLU A 154 -13.62 -5.71 -9.98
C GLU A 154 -12.74 -6.82 -10.55
N ALA A 155 -12.69 -7.93 -9.84
CA ALA A 155 -12.06 -9.15 -10.31
C ALA A 155 -13.03 -10.32 -10.24
N VAL A 156 -12.93 -11.18 -11.26
CA VAL A 156 -13.65 -12.45 -11.30
C VAL A 156 -12.67 -13.59 -11.57
N HIS A 157 -13.01 -14.78 -11.08
CA HIS A 157 -12.30 -16.02 -11.43
C HIS A 157 -12.63 -16.46 -12.88
N ASP A 158 -11.89 -17.42 -13.40
CA ASP A 158 -12.11 -17.92 -14.77
C ASP A 158 -13.51 -18.53 -14.97
N ASP A 159 -14.14 -19.02 -13.92
CA ASP A 159 -15.51 -19.52 -13.96
C ASP A 159 -16.58 -18.42 -13.86
N GLY A 160 -16.16 -17.15 -13.80
CA GLY A 160 -17.03 -15.98 -13.68
C GLY A 160 -17.53 -15.69 -12.26
N THR A 161 -17.10 -16.46 -11.25
CA THR A 161 -17.45 -16.15 -9.86
C THR A 161 -16.70 -14.90 -9.37
N PRO A 162 -17.34 -14.02 -8.56
CA PRO A 162 -16.67 -12.83 -8.02
C PRO A 162 -15.45 -13.20 -7.17
N ALA A 163 -14.36 -12.47 -7.34
CA ALA A 163 -13.21 -12.52 -6.44
C ALA A 163 -13.22 -11.33 -5.47
N TRP A 164 -13.35 -10.13 -6.00
CA TRP A 164 -13.49 -8.89 -5.21
C TRP A 164 -14.04 -7.75 -6.07
N HIS A 165 -14.55 -6.71 -5.41
CA HIS A 165 -14.95 -5.45 -6.02
C HIS A 165 -14.54 -4.29 -5.10
N THR A 166 -13.92 -3.26 -5.66
CA THR A 166 -13.49 -2.08 -4.92
C THR A 166 -13.78 -0.81 -5.70
N LYS A 167 -14.16 0.25 -5.01
CA LYS A 167 -14.43 1.54 -5.62
C LYS A 167 -14.14 2.66 -4.64
N GLY A 168 -13.87 3.86 -5.14
CA GLY A 168 -13.56 4.99 -4.28
C GLY A 168 -12.75 6.06 -4.95
N HIS A 169 -11.85 6.65 -4.18
CA HIS A 169 -10.92 7.67 -4.60
C HIS A 169 -9.50 7.26 -4.29
N GLU A 170 -8.60 7.55 -5.23
CA GLU A 170 -7.16 7.42 -5.05
C GLU A 170 -6.47 8.74 -5.32
N TYR A 171 -5.17 8.75 -5.06
CA TYR A 171 -4.30 9.87 -5.36
C TYR A 171 -3.25 9.44 -6.37
N VAL A 172 -3.00 10.29 -7.36
CA VAL A 172 -1.94 10.11 -8.36
C VAL A 172 -0.84 11.12 -8.13
N ASP A 173 0.39 10.67 -7.96
CA ASP A 173 1.57 11.51 -8.12
C ASP A 173 1.95 11.53 -9.61
N PRO A 174 1.69 12.62 -10.34
CA PRO A 174 1.95 12.67 -11.78
C PRO A 174 3.44 12.76 -12.12
N VAL A 175 4.28 13.13 -11.14
CA VAL A 175 5.73 13.26 -11.31
C VAL A 175 6.39 11.89 -11.16
N ARG A 176 6.01 11.14 -10.14
CA ARG A 176 6.56 9.81 -9.86
C ARG A 176 5.77 8.69 -10.53
N ARG A 177 4.62 9.02 -11.11
CA ARG A 177 3.73 8.09 -11.85
C ARG A 177 3.32 6.89 -10.98
N VAL A 178 2.84 7.17 -9.77
CA VAL A 178 2.35 6.17 -8.82
C VAL A 178 0.96 6.52 -8.34
N PHE A 179 0.16 5.50 -8.10
CA PHE A 179 -1.10 5.61 -7.36
C PHE A 179 -0.84 5.42 -5.88
N MET A 180 -1.59 6.13 -5.07
CA MET A 180 -1.67 5.97 -3.62
C MET A 180 -3.13 5.80 -3.25
N SER A 181 -3.40 4.79 -2.46
CA SER A 181 -4.76 4.52 -1.98
C SER A 181 -5.34 5.73 -1.26
N GLY A 182 -6.64 5.84 -1.31
CA GLY A 182 -7.39 6.87 -0.62
C GLY A 182 -8.51 6.24 0.19
N ARG A 183 -9.68 6.87 0.12
CA ARG A 183 -10.91 6.40 0.76
C ARG A 183 -11.75 5.62 -0.24
N GLY A 184 -12.22 4.45 0.14
CA GLY A 184 -13.05 3.61 -0.71
C GLY A 184 -13.89 2.62 0.07
N GLU A 185 -14.46 1.71 -0.69
CA GLU A 185 -15.26 0.59 -0.21
C GLU A 185 -14.80 -0.68 -0.92
N TRP A 186 -14.79 -1.78 -0.19
CA TRP A 186 -14.39 -3.10 -0.71
C TRP A 186 -15.45 -4.15 -0.41
N GLN A 187 -15.64 -5.08 -1.34
CA GLN A 187 -16.53 -6.22 -1.22
C GLN A 187 -15.76 -7.49 -1.60
N GLY A 188 -15.87 -8.53 -0.78
CA GLY A 188 -15.25 -9.82 -1.03
C GLY A 188 -16.04 -10.72 -1.97
N ALA A 189 -15.48 -11.91 -2.23
CA ALA A 189 -16.05 -12.93 -3.11
C ALA A 189 -17.44 -13.42 -2.70
N ASP A 190 -17.81 -13.30 -1.43
CA ASP A 190 -19.11 -13.70 -0.90
C ASP A 190 -20.26 -12.75 -1.31
N GLY A 191 -19.96 -11.62 -1.96
CA GLY A 191 -20.96 -10.63 -2.37
C GLY A 191 -21.66 -9.94 -1.19
N GLY A 192 -21.02 -9.94 0.01
CA GLY A 192 -21.52 -9.27 1.21
C GLY A 192 -21.63 -7.75 1.07
N ALA A 193 -21.81 -7.04 2.17
CA ALA A 193 -21.82 -5.58 2.15
C ALA A 193 -20.45 -5.01 1.78
N PHE A 194 -20.44 -3.86 1.11
CA PHE A 194 -19.22 -3.08 0.95
C PHE A 194 -18.72 -2.59 2.31
N LEU A 195 -17.46 -2.82 2.59
CA LEU A 195 -16.76 -2.39 3.81
C LEU A 195 -15.93 -1.14 3.51
N PRO A 196 -16.13 -0.03 4.24
CA PRO A 196 -15.38 1.19 4.00
C PRO A 196 -13.93 1.05 4.48
N PHE A 197 -13.02 1.72 3.78
CA PHE A 197 -11.62 1.87 4.21
C PHE A 197 -11.10 3.28 3.92
N ASP A 198 -10.03 3.67 4.59
CA ASP A 198 -9.30 4.90 4.32
C ASP A 198 -7.79 4.66 4.52
N PHE A 199 -7.06 4.66 3.41
CA PHE A 199 -5.61 4.56 3.36
C PHE A 199 -4.97 5.83 2.77
N SER A 200 -5.63 6.98 2.94
CA SER A 200 -5.12 8.24 2.41
C SER A 200 -3.71 8.55 2.91
N PRO A 201 -2.82 9.04 2.03
CA PRO A 201 -1.49 9.49 2.42
C PRO A 201 -1.58 10.73 3.32
N LEU A 202 -0.74 10.81 4.35
CA LEU A 202 -0.73 11.91 5.32
C LEU A 202 0.61 12.62 5.43
N ASP A 203 1.72 11.91 5.25
CA ASP A 203 3.06 12.44 5.45
C ASP A 203 4.02 11.78 4.46
N PHE A 204 4.98 12.57 3.96
CA PHE A 204 5.98 12.14 2.99
C PHE A 204 7.38 12.41 3.50
N ALA A 205 8.27 11.44 3.37
CA ALA A 205 9.69 11.63 3.66
C ALA A 205 10.55 11.22 2.47
N PHE A 206 11.51 12.07 2.14
CA PHE A 206 12.47 11.88 1.05
C PHE A 206 13.87 11.68 1.59
N PRO A 207 14.87 11.28 0.76
CA PRO A 207 16.24 11.08 1.19
C PRO A 207 16.79 12.26 2.03
N GLY A 208 17.30 11.93 3.23
CA GLY A 208 17.82 12.90 4.17
C GLY A 208 16.80 13.52 5.13
N GLN A 209 15.49 13.25 4.95
CA GLN A 209 14.46 13.74 5.85
C GLN A 209 14.19 12.73 6.97
N LYS A 210 13.66 13.24 8.10
CA LYS A 210 13.19 12.41 9.21
C LYS A 210 12.03 11.55 8.73
N GLY A 211 12.02 10.27 9.09
CA GLY A 211 10.97 9.32 8.68
C GLY A 211 11.26 8.60 7.35
N PHE A 212 12.26 9.04 6.58
CA PHE A 212 12.66 8.33 5.37
C PHE A 212 13.13 6.91 5.69
N MET A 213 12.65 5.94 4.92
CA MET A 213 12.84 4.49 5.13
C MET A 213 12.31 3.95 6.47
N SER A 214 11.38 4.66 7.14
CA SER A 214 10.71 4.12 8.33
C SER A 214 9.91 2.84 7.98
N THR A 215 9.95 1.86 8.89
CA THR A 215 9.07 0.67 8.85
C THR A 215 7.98 0.74 9.91
N THR A 216 7.87 1.87 10.62
CA THR A 216 6.90 2.07 11.69
C THR A 216 5.78 2.97 11.20
N PRO A 217 4.54 2.48 11.08
CA PRO A 217 3.40 3.32 10.76
C PRO A 217 3.06 4.24 11.93
N LEU A 218 2.58 5.45 11.62
CA LEU A 218 2.32 6.50 12.61
C LEU A 218 0.83 6.79 12.81
N PHE A 219 -0.03 6.45 11.82
CA PHE A 219 -1.42 6.90 11.81
C PHE A 219 -2.41 5.74 11.71
N GLY A 220 -3.52 5.82 12.46
CA GLY A 220 -4.59 4.83 12.43
C GLY A 220 -4.25 3.48 13.06
N CYS A 221 -3.22 3.42 13.92
CA CYS A 221 -2.76 2.17 14.52
C CYS A 221 -3.54 1.75 15.78
N ASP A 222 -4.21 2.67 16.43
CA ASP A 222 -4.94 2.43 17.69
C ASP A 222 -6.41 2.03 17.46
N GLU A 223 -6.89 2.12 16.21
CA GLU A 223 -8.24 1.74 15.86
C GLU A 223 -8.31 0.23 15.59
N VAL A 224 -8.96 -0.50 16.48
CA VAL A 224 -9.19 -1.95 16.36
C VAL A 224 -9.95 -2.30 15.06
N LEU A 225 -10.70 -1.34 14.51
CA LEU A 225 -11.46 -1.48 13.27
C LEU A 225 -10.61 -1.43 11.99
N SER A 226 -9.41 -0.85 12.04
CA SER A 226 -8.54 -0.76 10.86
C SER A 226 -7.88 -2.07 10.45
N ARG A 227 -8.07 -3.15 11.23
CA ARG A 227 -7.38 -4.43 11.02
C ARG A 227 -8.27 -5.64 10.80
N ALA A 228 -9.47 -5.64 11.35
CA ALA A 228 -10.38 -6.78 11.19
C ALA A 228 -10.93 -6.83 9.75
N ASP A 229 -10.97 -5.68 9.09
CA ASP A 229 -11.69 -5.48 7.83
C ASP A 229 -10.88 -4.75 6.75
N ALA A 230 -9.60 -4.47 6.98
CA ALA A 230 -8.74 -4.05 5.88
C ALA A 230 -8.63 -5.25 4.93
N PRO A 231 -9.21 -5.17 3.73
CA PRO A 231 -9.01 -6.25 2.78
C PRO A 231 -7.53 -6.32 2.52
N THR A 232 -6.92 -7.40 2.96
CA THR A 232 -5.77 -7.88 2.21
C THR A 232 -6.33 -7.96 0.80
N LEU A 233 -5.88 -7.16 -0.13
CA LEU A 233 -6.29 -7.20 -1.54
C LEU A 233 -5.93 -8.56 -2.16
N ILE A 234 -6.00 -9.66 -1.36
CA ILE A 234 -5.43 -10.93 -1.70
C ILE A 234 -6.08 -12.04 -0.88
N SER A 235 -6.59 -12.99 -1.62
CA SER A 235 -6.84 -14.39 -1.29
C SER A 235 -7.79 -14.68 -0.14
N THR A 236 -9.04 -14.90 -0.48
CA THR A 236 -9.90 -15.79 0.29
C THR A 236 -9.48 -17.23 0.04
N ARG A 237 -8.70 -17.82 0.94
CA ARG A 237 -8.66 -19.28 1.03
C ARG A 237 -10.06 -19.77 1.39
N LYS A 238 -10.68 -20.57 0.54
CA LYS A 238 -11.68 -21.54 0.97
C LYS A 238 -11.00 -22.51 1.95
N GLY A 239 -11.25 -22.35 3.24
CA GLY A 239 -11.17 -23.48 4.18
C GLY A 239 -12.40 -24.33 3.93
N GLU A 240 -12.19 -25.60 3.84
CA GLU A 240 -13.08 -26.74 3.62
C GLU A 240 -14.55 -26.55 4.01
#